data_f628632284057fdcf6f9bfc6cfc7a67c
#
_entry.id   f628632284057fdcf6f9bfc6cfc7a67c
#
_cell.length_a   1.000
_cell.length_b   1.000
_cell.length_c   1.000
_cell.angle_alpha   90.00
_cell.angle_beta   90.00
_cell.angle_gamma   90.00
#
_symmetry.space_group_name_H-M   'P 1'
#
loop_
_entity.id
_entity.type
_entity.pdbx_description
1 polymer ?
#
loop_
_entity_poly.entity_id
_entity_poly.type
_entity_poly.pdbx_seq_one_letter_code
_entity_poly.pdbx_strand_id
1 'polypeptide(L)'
;MLEASQPCSQIGYRCRVLLSDRDIRAELDLGRVRLDPYAPEMIQPSSIDVRLDKFFRLFDNHKYPFIDPAADQPDLTRAVEVEQGESFILHPGEFVLGSTYEAVTLPDDVAARLEGKDRKSVV
;
A
#
# COMPACT_ATOMS: atom_id res chain seq x y z
N MET A 1 -7.15 -0.16 -4.01
CA MET A 1 -8.11 0.10 -5.12
C MET A 1 -7.32 0.37 -6.39
N LEU A 2 -7.63 -0.32 -7.47
CA LEU A 2 -6.93 -0.20 -8.76
C LEU A 2 -7.85 0.47 -9.77
N GLU A 3 -7.35 1.50 -10.43
CA GLU A 3 -8.04 2.24 -11.49
C GLU A 3 -7.26 2.14 -12.79
N ALA A 4 -7.92 1.77 -13.87
CA ALA A 4 -7.32 1.74 -15.21
C ALA A 4 -7.90 2.84 -16.10
N SER A 5 -7.05 3.36 -16.98
CA SER A 5 -7.43 4.33 -18.00
C SER A 5 -7.82 3.58 -19.27
N GLN A 6 -9.14 3.43 -19.53
CA GLN A 6 -9.63 2.84 -20.77
C GLN A 6 -10.06 3.92 -21.78
N PRO A 7 -9.90 3.69 -23.10
CA PRO A 7 -10.43 4.59 -24.11
C PRO A 7 -11.96 4.50 -24.12
N CYS A 8 -12.61 5.61 -23.79
CA CYS A 8 -14.06 5.73 -23.91
C CYS A 8 -14.40 5.97 -25.39
N SER A 9 -15.13 5.05 -26.02
CA SER A 9 -15.33 4.94 -27.47
C SER A 9 -16.16 6.06 -28.13
N GLN A 10 -16.58 7.08 -27.39
CA GLN A 10 -17.47 8.11 -27.96
C GLN A 10 -17.01 9.58 -27.84
N ILE A 11 -16.04 9.95 -27.00
CA ILE A 11 -15.68 11.39 -26.83
C ILE A 11 -14.20 11.56 -26.46
N GLY A 12 -13.23 10.89 -27.02
CA GLY A 12 -11.79 11.23 -26.90
C GLY A 12 -11.19 11.44 -25.48
N TYR A 13 -11.96 11.24 -24.43
CA TYR A 13 -11.53 11.32 -23.05
C TYR A 13 -11.22 9.92 -22.50
N ARG A 14 -10.11 9.81 -21.75
CA ARG A 14 -9.82 8.58 -21.01
C ARG A 14 -10.70 8.54 -19.77
N CYS A 15 -11.66 7.62 -19.73
CA CYS A 15 -12.43 7.36 -18.53
C CYS A 15 -11.57 6.61 -17.53
N ARG A 16 -11.52 7.07 -16.27
CA ARG A 16 -10.97 6.29 -15.18
C ARG A 16 -12.00 5.26 -14.77
N VAL A 17 -11.66 4.00 -14.83
CA VAL A 17 -12.54 2.89 -14.48
C VAL A 17 -11.92 2.17 -13.30
N LEU A 18 -12.72 1.96 -12.26
CA LEU A 18 -12.36 1.09 -11.16
C LEU A 18 -12.39 -0.35 -11.64
N LEU A 19 -11.27 -1.06 -11.45
CA LEU A 19 -11.17 -2.46 -11.84
C LEU A 19 -11.98 -3.35 -10.88
N SER A 20 -12.77 -4.25 -11.46
CA SER A 20 -13.42 -5.35 -10.73
C SER A 20 -12.40 -6.46 -10.40
N ASP A 21 -12.77 -7.39 -9.53
CA ASP A 21 -11.96 -8.58 -9.24
C ASP A 21 -11.61 -9.38 -10.50
N ARG A 22 -12.55 -9.50 -11.44
CA ARG A 22 -12.33 -10.15 -12.73
C ARG A 22 -11.28 -9.42 -13.57
N ASP A 23 -11.38 -8.09 -13.63
CA ASP A 23 -10.45 -7.28 -14.41
C ASP A 23 -9.06 -7.27 -13.76
N ILE A 24 -8.99 -7.22 -12.43
CA ILE A 24 -7.73 -7.36 -11.67
C ILE A 24 -7.06 -8.70 -11.97
N ARG A 25 -7.83 -9.82 -11.97
CA ARG A 25 -7.28 -11.14 -12.34
C ARG A 25 -6.76 -11.16 -13.77
N ALA A 26 -7.50 -10.57 -14.71
CA ALA A 26 -7.06 -10.49 -16.10
C ALA A 26 -5.75 -9.69 -16.26
N GLU A 27 -5.60 -8.57 -15.54
CA GLU A 27 -4.36 -7.78 -15.56
C GLU A 27 -3.16 -8.53 -14.94
N LEU A 28 -3.42 -9.33 -13.89
CA LEU A 28 -2.41 -10.21 -13.29
C LEU A 28 -2.02 -11.35 -14.24
N ASP A 29 -2.99 -12.01 -14.87
CA ASP A 29 -2.76 -13.12 -15.82
C ASP A 29 -1.98 -12.65 -17.06
N LEU A 30 -2.24 -11.44 -17.52
CA LEU A 30 -1.50 -10.81 -18.60
C LEU A 30 -0.09 -10.33 -18.18
N GLY A 31 0.22 -10.35 -16.89
CA GLY A 31 1.47 -9.86 -16.33
C GLY A 31 1.64 -8.34 -16.39
N ARG A 32 0.56 -7.59 -16.65
CA ARG A 32 0.56 -6.12 -16.67
C ARG A 32 0.61 -5.55 -15.26
N VAL A 33 -0.19 -6.08 -14.35
CA VAL A 33 -0.06 -5.89 -12.92
C VAL A 33 0.69 -7.08 -12.36
N ARG A 34 1.66 -6.84 -11.49
CA ARG A 34 2.38 -7.91 -10.79
C ARG A 34 2.31 -7.68 -9.30
N LEU A 35 2.13 -8.77 -8.58
CA LEU A 35 2.12 -8.82 -7.12
C LEU A 35 3.04 -9.96 -6.69
N ASP A 36 4.04 -9.68 -5.88
CA ASP A 36 5.00 -10.68 -5.43
C ASP A 36 5.22 -10.58 -3.91
N PRO A 37 4.94 -11.64 -3.14
CA PRO A 37 4.27 -12.88 -3.55
C PRO A 37 2.76 -12.68 -3.81
N TYR A 38 2.21 -13.46 -4.73
CA TYR A 38 0.79 -13.44 -5.07
C TYR A 38 0.05 -14.66 -4.53
N ALA A 39 -1.15 -14.44 -3.99
CA ALA A 39 -2.09 -15.49 -3.62
C ALA A 39 -3.52 -15.10 -4.07
N PRO A 40 -4.30 -16.00 -4.67
CA PRO A 40 -5.62 -15.69 -5.24
C PRO A 40 -6.64 -15.12 -4.24
N GLU A 41 -6.53 -15.48 -2.97
CA GLU A 41 -7.38 -15.01 -1.87
C GLU A 41 -7.18 -13.53 -1.52
N MET A 42 -6.11 -12.91 -1.99
CA MET A 42 -5.82 -11.48 -1.79
C MET A 42 -6.75 -10.58 -2.61
N ILE A 43 -7.39 -11.13 -3.67
CA ILE A 43 -8.27 -10.35 -4.53
C ILE A 43 -9.63 -10.18 -3.88
N GLN A 44 -10.04 -8.94 -3.72
CA GLN A 44 -11.34 -8.50 -3.25
C GLN A 44 -12.16 -7.94 -4.42
N PRO A 45 -13.48 -7.63 -4.26
CA PRO A 45 -14.34 -7.22 -5.38
C PRO A 45 -13.81 -6.07 -6.26
N SER A 46 -13.02 -5.15 -5.68
CA SER A 46 -12.39 -4.03 -6.42
C SER A 46 -11.05 -3.59 -5.81
N SER A 47 -10.38 -4.48 -5.10
CA SER A 47 -9.11 -4.19 -4.47
C SER A 47 -8.26 -5.46 -4.31
N ILE A 48 -7.01 -5.27 -3.95
CA ILE A 48 -6.10 -6.33 -3.55
C ILE A 48 -5.70 -6.08 -2.10
N ASP A 49 -5.85 -7.07 -1.25
CA ASP A 49 -5.38 -7.01 0.13
C ASP A 49 -3.88 -7.30 0.16
N VAL A 50 -3.11 -6.40 0.78
CA VAL A 50 -1.69 -6.57 1.00
C VAL A 50 -1.40 -6.62 2.49
N ARG A 51 -0.35 -7.33 2.87
CA ARG A 51 0.05 -7.49 4.28
C ARG A 51 1.10 -6.45 4.65
N LEU A 52 1.18 -6.11 5.92
CA LEU A 52 2.30 -5.36 6.46
C LEU A 52 3.52 -6.28 6.59
N ASP A 53 4.68 -5.72 6.26
CA ASP A 53 5.97 -6.35 6.53
C ASP A 53 6.38 -6.13 8.00
N LYS A 54 7.43 -6.78 8.42
CA LYS A 54 8.00 -6.67 9.77
C LYS A 54 8.78 -5.39 10.04
N PHE A 55 9.09 -4.62 9.01
CA PHE A 55 9.90 -3.42 9.11
C PHE A 55 9.04 -2.17 9.27
N PHE A 56 9.30 -1.45 10.35
CA PHE A 56 8.61 -0.21 10.67
C PHE A 56 9.61 0.91 10.95
N ARG A 57 9.19 2.16 10.71
CA ARG A 57 9.90 3.35 11.15
C ARG A 57 8.99 4.18 12.04
N LEU A 58 9.39 4.34 13.29
CA LEU A 58 8.73 5.22 14.24
C LEU A 58 9.32 6.61 14.18
N PHE A 59 8.46 7.62 14.25
CA PHE A 59 8.89 9.00 14.40
C PHE A 59 9.20 9.30 15.86
N ASP A 60 10.38 9.88 16.09
CA ASP A 60 10.80 10.31 17.43
C ASP A 60 10.47 11.81 17.60
N ASN A 61 9.18 12.07 17.81
CA ASN A 61 8.62 13.43 17.87
C ASN A 61 9.18 14.31 19.00
N HIS A 62 9.95 13.70 19.93
CA HIS A 62 10.53 14.43 21.06
C HIS A 62 11.86 15.10 20.73
N LYS A 63 12.53 14.66 19.65
CA LYS A 63 13.86 15.19 19.30
C LYS A 63 13.82 16.48 18.51
N TYR A 64 12.77 16.66 17.71
CA TYR A 64 12.62 17.82 16.84
C TYR A 64 11.26 18.48 17.06
N PRO A 65 11.20 19.82 17.18
CA PRO A 65 9.93 20.54 17.37
C PRO A 65 9.06 20.57 16.11
N PHE A 66 9.69 20.33 14.94
CA PHE A 66 9.00 20.24 13.64
C PHE A 66 9.86 19.44 12.66
N ILE A 67 9.22 18.93 11.61
CA ILE A 67 9.89 18.25 10.50
C ILE A 67 10.23 19.30 9.44
N ASP A 68 11.53 19.48 9.15
CA ASP A 68 12.01 20.35 8.10
C ASP A 68 12.44 19.48 6.88
N PRO A 69 11.69 19.52 5.76
CA PRO A 69 12.05 18.73 4.59
C PRO A 69 13.32 19.21 3.88
N ALA A 70 13.82 20.43 4.19
CA ALA A 70 15.03 20.98 3.62
C ALA A 70 16.29 20.72 4.46
N ALA A 71 16.12 20.29 5.71
CA ALA A 71 17.20 20.01 6.64
C ALA A 71 17.44 18.49 6.80
N ASP A 72 18.70 18.12 6.97
CA ASP A 72 19.02 16.75 7.34
C ASP A 72 18.69 16.53 8.84
N GLN A 73 17.76 15.62 9.09
CA GLN A 73 17.30 15.24 10.44
C GLN A 73 17.51 13.73 10.64
N PRO A 74 18.76 13.26 10.79
CA PRO A 74 19.10 11.84 10.75
C PRO A 74 18.42 11.01 11.84
N ASP A 75 18.14 11.61 12.99
CA ASP A 75 17.53 10.93 14.15
C ASP A 75 16.01 11.12 14.23
N LEU A 76 15.38 11.64 13.18
CA LEU A 76 13.93 11.87 13.15
C LEU A 76 13.13 10.58 13.26
N THR A 77 13.68 9.50 12.73
CA THR A 77 13.02 8.18 12.74
C THR A 77 13.97 7.10 13.22
N ARG A 78 13.45 6.12 13.95
CA ARG A 78 14.16 4.89 14.31
C ARG A 78 13.53 3.69 13.59
N ALA A 79 14.36 2.80 13.09
CA ALA A 79 13.91 1.54 12.51
C ALA A 79 13.58 0.55 13.63
N VAL A 80 12.49 -0.17 13.47
CA VAL A 80 12.05 -1.26 14.35
C VAL A 80 11.72 -2.45 13.48
N GLU A 81 12.26 -3.61 13.82
CA GLU A 81 11.93 -4.89 13.23
C GLU A 81 11.11 -5.69 14.24
N VAL A 82 9.96 -6.19 13.83
CA VAL A 82 9.06 -6.98 14.67
C VAL A 82 9.31 -8.46 14.34
N GLU A 83 9.56 -9.27 15.36
CA GLU A 83 9.77 -10.71 15.16
C GLU A 83 8.46 -11.41 14.79
N GLN A 84 8.60 -12.54 14.10
CA GLN A 84 7.44 -13.31 13.66
C GLN A 84 6.62 -13.80 14.86
N GLY A 85 5.33 -13.43 14.90
CA GLY A 85 4.42 -13.77 16.00
C GLY A 85 4.37 -12.72 17.10
N GLU A 86 5.18 -11.67 17.05
CA GLU A 86 5.06 -10.53 17.94
C GLU A 86 4.07 -9.48 17.39
N SER A 87 3.41 -8.80 18.32
CA SER A 87 2.50 -7.71 17.99
C SER A 87 3.23 -6.37 18.02
N PHE A 88 3.08 -5.58 16.98
CA PHE A 88 3.50 -4.19 17.01
C PHE A 88 2.44 -3.34 17.74
N ILE A 89 2.83 -2.69 18.83
CA ILE A 89 1.92 -1.86 19.63
C ILE A 89 2.14 -0.40 19.23
N LEU A 90 1.09 0.22 18.69
CA LEU A 90 1.05 1.64 18.38
C LEU A 90 0.21 2.37 19.42
N HIS A 91 0.80 3.34 20.12
CA HIS A 91 0.09 4.13 21.11
C HIS A 91 -0.63 5.34 20.47
N PRO A 92 -1.69 5.84 21.11
CA PRO A 92 -2.39 7.04 20.62
C PRO A 92 -1.43 8.23 20.44
N GLY A 93 -1.49 8.87 19.27
CA GLY A 93 -0.62 10.00 18.94
C GLY A 93 0.73 9.64 18.34
N GLU A 94 1.09 8.36 18.28
CA GLU A 94 2.27 7.91 17.56
C GLU A 94 2.00 7.78 16.06
N PHE A 95 3.00 8.11 15.28
CA PHE A 95 2.98 7.93 13.83
C PHE A 95 4.07 6.93 13.43
N VAL A 96 3.71 5.99 12.57
CA VAL A 96 4.61 4.95 12.09
C VAL A 96 4.53 4.82 10.58
N LEU A 97 5.66 4.58 9.95
CA LEU A 97 5.75 4.15 8.57
C LEU A 97 5.99 2.64 8.55
N GLY A 98 5.17 1.92 7.79
CA GLY A 98 5.35 0.50 7.53
C GLY A 98 5.47 0.27 6.04
N SER A 99 6.10 -0.83 5.65
CA SER A 99 6.13 -1.33 4.28
C SER A 99 5.12 -2.44 4.10
N THR A 100 4.71 -2.67 2.87
CA THR A 100 3.96 -3.88 2.50
C THR A 100 4.92 -5.03 2.28
N TYR A 101 4.50 -6.23 2.65
CA TYR A 101 5.26 -7.45 2.39
C TYR A 101 5.29 -7.78 0.89
N GLU A 102 4.16 -7.50 0.21
CA GLU A 102 4.05 -7.70 -1.22
C GLU A 102 4.61 -6.51 -1.99
N ALA A 103 5.43 -6.80 -3.01
CA ALA A 103 5.83 -5.83 -4.01
C ALA A 103 4.78 -5.73 -5.10
N VAL A 104 4.34 -4.51 -5.40
CA VAL A 104 3.33 -4.22 -6.43
C VAL A 104 4.00 -3.51 -7.59
N THR A 105 3.82 -4.04 -8.82
CA THR A 105 4.26 -3.39 -10.05
C THR A 105 3.05 -3.08 -10.90
N LEU A 106 2.93 -1.83 -11.36
CA LEU A 106 1.83 -1.34 -12.16
C LEU A 106 2.34 -0.86 -13.53
N PRO A 107 1.55 -1.04 -14.61
CA PRO A 107 1.83 -0.39 -15.89
C PRO A 107 1.46 1.10 -15.84
N ASP A 108 1.93 1.88 -16.83
CA ASP A 108 1.78 3.35 -16.87
C ASP A 108 0.32 3.84 -16.95
N ASP A 109 -0.61 2.99 -17.37
CA ASP A 109 -2.02 3.30 -17.53
C ASP A 109 -2.90 2.82 -16.38
N VAL A 110 -2.31 2.22 -15.34
CA VAL A 110 -2.98 1.78 -14.12
C VAL A 110 -2.44 2.54 -12.91
N ALA A 111 -3.33 3.10 -12.13
CA ALA A 111 -2.99 3.70 -10.84
C ALA A 111 -3.57 2.87 -9.71
N ALA A 112 -2.86 2.81 -8.59
CA ALA A 112 -3.34 2.21 -7.37
C ALA A 112 -3.38 3.23 -6.24
N ARG A 113 -4.39 3.12 -5.39
CA ARG A 113 -4.49 3.86 -4.15
C ARG A 113 -4.38 2.90 -2.98
N LEU A 114 -3.47 3.20 -2.05
CA LEU A 114 -3.34 2.44 -0.82
C LEU A 114 -4.35 2.98 0.20
N GLU A 115 -5.10 2.08 0.81
CA GLU A 115 -6.06 2.39 1.88
C GLU A 115 -5.87 1.42 3.04
N GLY A 116 -5.89 1.97 4.27
CA GLY A 116 -5.90 1.14 5.47
C GLY A 116 -7.26 0.48 5.66
N LYS A 117 -7.28 -0.84 5.88
CA LYS A 117 -8.48 -1.52 6.38
C LYS A 117 -8.49 -1.42 7.90
N ASP A 118 -9.51 -0.74 8.44
CA ASP A 118 -9.80 -0.77 9.88
C ASP A 118 -10.47 -2.11 10.24
N ARG A 119 -9.72 -3.20 10.11
CA ARG A 119 -10.08 -4.47 10.69
C ARG A 119 -9.37 -4.59 12.02
N LYS A 120 -10.12 -4.72 13.10
CA LYS A 120 -9.61 -5.37 14.29
C LYS A 120 -9.08 -6.74 13.84
N SER A 121 -7.78 -6.84 13.63
CA SER A 121 -7.14 -8.12 13.46
C SER A 121 -7.30 -8.83 14.80
N VAL A 122 -8.26 -9.73 14.83
CA VAL A 122 -8.30 -10.74 15.87
C VAL A 122 -7.16 -11.69 15.50
N VAL A 123 -6.07 -11.61 16.24
CA VAL A 123 -5.04 -12.64 16.28
C VAL A 123 -5.62 -13.87 16.93
#